data_dd3439ef738c7704a0a1c8224efb734e
#
_entry.id   dd3439ef738c7704a0a1c8224efb734e
#
_cell.length_a   1.000
_cell.length_b   1.000
_cell.length_c   1.000
_cell.angle_alpha   90.00
_cell.angle_beta   90.00
_cell.angle_gamma   90.00
#
_symmetry.space_group_name_H-M   'P 1'
#
loop_
_entity.id
_entity.type
_entity.pdbx_description
1 polymer ?
#
loop_
_entity_poly.entity_id
_entity_poly.type
_entity_poly.pdbx_seq_one_letter_code
_entity_poly.pdbx_strand_id
1 'polypeptide(L)'
;YNAPKGKNSFQQSSVSYLLGDSIFLINRSIIMRPQDNQNDFFEVYDYKNDSILRSFYASNFPKELLEHHGRDQAFQKDIAISNDCKKMVIAYRFLNMISIVNIEKEEINNLFTDGNKLNWEQVIEGTPKPYYTKVHCNNAYIWAMAIEGEDPSTFRSRLDIFDWKGNYLCKAHLDKWVSSFSIDERNQTMYAVTADDMLGRYNIKELLDQLP
;
A
#
# COMPACT_ATOMS: atom_id res chain seq x y z
N TYR A 1 20.52 13.57 -7.76
CA TYR A 1 20.04 14.08 -6.48
C TYR A 1 21.06 13.71 -5.42
N ASN A 2 21.81 14.67 -4.88
CA ASN A 2 22.74 14.40 -3.79
C ASN A 2 21.96 14.39 -2.48
N ALA A 3 21.85 13.23 -1.86
CA ALA A 3 21.28 13.12 -0.52
C ALA A 3 22.04 14.02 0.46
N PRO A 4 21.39 14.65 1.43
CA PRO A 4 22.04 15.49 2.41
C PRO A 4 23.10 14.70 3.19
N LYS A 5 24.28 15.29 3.36
CA LYS A 5 25.38 14.73 4.16
C LYS A 5 25.15 14.91 5.67
N GLY A 6 23.89 14.83 6.15
CA GLY A 6 23.59 14.83 7.57
C GLY A 6 23.98 13.50 8.23
N LYS A 7 24.15 13.50 9.56
CA LYS A 7 24.52 12.31 10.36
C LYS A 7 23.54 11.13 10.23
N ASN A 8 22.37 11.34 9.64
CA ASN A 8 21.38 10.32 9.27
C ASN A 8 21.56 9.99 7.80
N SER A 9 22.51 9.12 7.47
CA SER A 9 22.66 8.62 6.09
C SER A 9 21.39 7.94 5.66
N PHE A 10 20.71 8.49 4.64
CA PHE A 10 19.66 7.77 3.92
C PHE A 10 20.28 6.51 3.33
N GLN A 11 19.93 5.35 3.84
CA GLN A 11 20.35 4.10 3.21
C GLN A 11 19.57 3.98 1.88
N GLN A 12 20.22 3.49 0.85
CA GLN A 12 19.81 3.50 -0.56
C GLN A 12 18.48 2.80 -0.90
N SER A 13 17.77 2.22 0.06
CA SER A 13 16.55 1.43 -0.17
C SER A 13 15.26 2.04 0.42
N SER A 14 15.28 3.25 0.97
CA SER A 14 14.07 3.89 1.50
C SER A 14 13.25 4.53 0.37
N VAL A 15 11.97 4.21 0.32
CA VAL A 15 11.00 4.91 -0.53
C VAL A 15 10.50 6.12 0.22
N SER A 16 10.52 7.28 -0.43
CA SER A 16 10.04 8.53 0.16
C SER A 16 8.92 9.14 -0.67
N TYR A 17 7.95 9.72 0.02
CA TYR A 17 6.79 10.39 -0.55
C TYR A 17 6.80 11.84 -0.12
N LEU A 18 6.57 12.75 -1.07
CA LEU A 18 6.48 14.17 -0.79
C LEU A 18 5.12 14.50 -0.16
N LEU A 19 5.12 15.09 1.04
CA LEU A 19 3.92 15.54 1.74
C LEU A 19 3.69 17.07 1.63
N GLY A 20 4.68 17.81 1.18
CA GLY A 20 4.64 19.26 1.07
C GLY A 20 5.96 19.79 0.53
N ASP A 21 6.18 21.10 0.51
CA ASP A 21 7.35 21.77 -0.13
C ASP A 21 8.72 21.22 0.32
N SER A 22 8.81 20.75 1.56
CA SER A 22 10.05 20.20 2.12
C SER A 22 9.82 19.04 3.09
N ILE A 23 8.58 18.58 3.19
CA ILE A 23 8.20 17.51 4.12
C ILE A 23 8.07 16.20 3.36
N PHE A 24 8.77 15.19 3.81
CA PHE A 24 8.77 13.85 3.23
C PHE A 24 8.26 12.81 4.23
N LEU A 25 7.48 11.86 3.75
CA LEU A 25 7.22 10.61 4.46
C LEU A 25 8.23 9.57 3.97
N ILE A 26 9.02 9.05 4.86
CA ILE A 26 10.08 8.07 4.57
C ILE A 26 9.65 6.73 5.14
N ASN A 27 9.54 5.73 4.27
CA ASN A 27 9.34 4.35 4.69
C ASN A 27 10.68 3.70 5.02
N ARG A 28 10.90 3.38 6.29
CA ARG A 28 12.11 2.74 6.82
C ARG A 28 12.00 1.23 6.96
N SER A 29 10.86 0.66 6.63
CA SER A 29 10.53 -0.75 6.90
C SER A 29 11.51 -1.76 6.29
N ILE A 30 12.22 -1.37 5.23
CA ILE A 30 13.12 -2.26 4.48
C ILE A 30 14.54 -2.31 5.10
N ILE A 31 14.87 -1.35 5.99
CA ILE A 31 16.26 -1.06 6.38
C ILE A 31 16.52 -1.40 7.84
N MET A 32 15.48 -1.74 8.59
CA MET A 32 15.62 -1.89 10.03
C MET A 32 16.50 -3.07 10.41
N ARG A 33 17.36 -2.81 11.39
CA ARG A 33 18.28 -3.80 11.94
C ARG A 33 17.50 -5.01 12.45
N PRO A 34 18.07 -6.22 12.38
CA PRO A 34 17.42 -7.44 12.87
C PRO A 34 16.95 -7.39 14.33
N GLN A 35 17.40 -6.38 15.08
CA GLN A 35 17.08 -6.19 16.50
C GLN A 35 15.80 -5.36 16.74
N ASP A 36 15.36 -4.58 15.73
CA ASP A 36 14.15 -3.78 15.83
C ASP A 36 12.99 -4.58 15.20
N ASN A 37 12.31 -5.38 16.01
CA ASN A 37 11.23 -6.29 15.61
C ASN A 37 9.97 -5.59 15.07
N GLN A 38 10.12 -4.42 14.45
CA GLN A 38 8.98 -3.61 14.03
C GLN A 38 9.13 -3.22 12.57
N ASN A 39 8.25 -3.77 11.75
CA ASN A 39 8.15 -3.46 10.34
C ASN A 39 7.04 -2.41 10.14
N ASP A 40 7.06 -1.72 9.01
CA ASP A 40 6.18 -0.58 8.70
C ASP A 40 6.42 0.66 9.57
N PHE A 41 7.69 0.95 9.75
CA PHE A 41 8.14 2.18 10.39
C PHE A 41 8.24 3.32 9.39
N PHE A 42 7.64 4.43 9.74
CA PHE A 42 7.63 5.65 8.92
C PHE A 42 8.15 6.83 9.71
N GLU A 43 8.85 7.71 9.00
CA GLU A 43 9.32 9.00 9.52
C GLU A 43 8.77 10.13 8.66
N VAL A 44 8.26 11.17 9.30
CA VAL A 44 7.98 12.46 8.66
C VAL A 44 9.20 13.35 8.87
N TYR A 45 9.85 13.70 7.77
CA TYR A 45 11.12 14.40 7.78
C TYR A 45 11.02 15.77 7.10
N ASP A 46 11.53 16.79 7.77
CA ASP A 46 11.66 18.13 7.21
C ASP A 46 13.06 18.30 6.63
N TYR A 47 13.15 18.37 5.31
CA TYR A 47 14.41 18.51 4.59
C TYR A 47 15.07 19.89 4.81
N LYS A 48 14.28 20.97 4.95
CA LYS A 48 14.83 22.32 5.15
C LYS A 48 15.53 22.45 6.49
N ASN A 49 14.98 21.83 7.52
CA ASN A 49 15.48 21.92 8.87
C ASN A 49 16.34 20.71 9.27
N ASP A 50 16.54 19.75 8.36
CA ASP A 50 17.29 18.49 8.59
C ASP A 50 16.82 17.78 9.88
N SER A 51 15.51 17.64 10.06
CA SER A 51 14.91 17.12 11.27
C SER A 51 13.79 16.12 11.04
N ILE A 52 13.71 15.10 11.91
CA ILE A 52 12.57 14.21 11.99
C ILE A 52 11.49 14.91 12.83
N LEU A 53 10.34 15.15 12.21
CA LEU A 53 9.20 15.79 12.87
C LEU A 53 8.41 14.79 13.73
N ARG A 54 8.26 13.56 13.22
CA ARG A 54 7.59 12.45 13.92
C ARG A 54 7.99 11.11 13.34
N SER A 55 7.74 10.05 14.10
CA SER A 55 7.94 8.68 13.67
C SER A 55 6.81 7.80 14.21
N PHE A 56 6.33 6.86 13.40
CA PHE A 56 5.23 5.98 13.79
C PHE A 56 5.32 4.62 13.09
N TYR A 57 4.59 3.65 13.65
CA TYR A 57 4.39 2.34 13.05
C TYR A 57 3.01 2.28 12.39
N ALA A 58 2.93 1.81 11.16
CA ALA A 58 1.68 1.76 10.41
C ALA A 58 0.90 0.44 10.59
N SER A 59 1.42 -0.48 11.40
CA SER A 59 0.73 -1.77 11.67
C SER A 59 1.30 -2.45 12.91
N ASN A 60 0.45 -3.24 13.56
CA ASN A 60 0.82 -4.12 14.66
C ASN A 60 0.76 -5.56 14.16
N PHE A 61 1.89 -6.15 13.87
CA PHE A 61 1.98 -7.54 13.46
C PHE A 61 2.20 -8.47 14.64
N PRO A 62 1.74 -9.75 14.56
CA PRO A 62 2.05 -10.77 15.54
C PRO A 62 3.56 -10.96 15.68
N LYS A 63 4.01 -11.21 16.92
CA LYS A 63 5.42 -11.41 17.22
C LYS A 63 6.01 -12.59 16.43
N GLU A 64 5.23 -13.64 16.27
CA GLU A 64 5.59 -14.84 15.52
C GLU A 64 5.94 -14.54 14.07
N LEU A 65 5.18 -13.65 13.41
CA LEU A 65 5.48 -13.18 12.05
C LEU A 65 6.76 -12.33 12.03
N LEU A 66 6.94 -11.45 13.02
CA LEU A 66 8.09 -10.54 13.10
C LEU A 66 9.42 -11.28 13.32
N GLU A 67 9.39 -12.41 14.00
CA GLU A 67 10.57 -13.23 14.30
C GLU A 67 10.87 -14.29 13.23
N HIS A 68 9.98 -14.49 12.26
CA HIS A 68 10.15 -15.52 11.25
C HIS A 68 11.13 -15.11 10.14
N HIS A 69 11.96 -16.04 9.67
CA HIS A 69 12.96 -15.78 8.61
C HIS A 69 12.36 -15.42 7.24
N GLY A 70 11.14 -15.88 6.93
CA GLY A 70 10.40 -15.56 5.69
C GLY A 70 9.61 -14.26 5.71
N ARG A 71 9.70 -13.49 6.78
CA ARG A 71 8.91 -12.26 7.00
C ARG A 71 9.00 -11.20 5.91
N ASP A 72 10.11 -11.13 5.18
CA ASP A 72 10.32 -10.11 4.14
C ASP A 72 9.25 -10.19 3.03
N GLN A 73 8.70 -11.38 2.78
CA GLN A 73 7.57 -11.55 1.86
C GLN A 73 6.28 -10.94 2.42
N ALA A 74 6.01 -11.10 3.72
CA ALA A 74 4.84 -10.54 4.38
C ALA A 74 4.77 -9.03 4.24
N PHE A 75 5.93 -8.37 4.20
CA PHE A 75 6.02 -6.90 4.17
C PHE A 75 6.10 -6.31 2.76
N GLN A 76 6.00 -7.13 1.71
CA GLN A 76 5.81 -6.61 0.37
C GLN A 76 4.46 -5.90 0.28
N LYS A 77 4.50 -4.63 -0.12
CA LYS A 77 3.34 -3.75 -0.10
C LYS A 77 3.44 -2.67 -1.16
N ASP A 78 2.31 -2.10 -1.48
CA ASP A 78 2.20 -0.86 -2.22
C ASP A 78 1.56 0.22 -1.34
N ILE A 79 1.94 1.48 -1.56
CA ILE A 79 1.53 2.61 -0.74
C ILE A 79 1.04 3.72 -1.64
N ALA A 80 -0.10 4.31 -1.27
CA ALA A 80 -0.59 5.54 -1.88
C ALA A 80 -0.92 6.58 -0.80
N ILE A 81 -0.76 7.86 -1.14
CA ILE A 81 -1.01 8.98 -0.25
C ILE A 81 -2.14 9.83 -0.86
N SER A 82 -3.09 10.26 -0.03
CA SER A 82 -4.18 11.15 -0.42
C SER A 82 -3.63 12.47 -0.98
N ASN A 83 -4.37 13.11 -1.89
CA ASN A 83 -3.92 14.34 -2.54
C ASN A 83 -3.67 15.49 -1.56
N ASP A 84 -4.33 15.49 -0.39
CA ASP A 84 -4.11 16.45 0.70
C ASP A 84 -2.94 16.07 1.62
N CYS A 85 -2.26 14.96 1.35
CA CYS A 85 -1.12 14.44 2.09
C CYS A 85 -1.37 14.12 3.57
N LYS A 86 -2.64 13.99 3.99
CA LYS A 86 -3.01 13.74 5.39
C LYS A 86 -3.21 12.28 5.72
N LYS A 87 -3.45 11.46 4.71
CA LYS A 87 -3.74 10.04 4.86
C LYS A 87 -2.88 9.23 3.90
N MET A 88 -2.56 8.02 4.31
CA MET A 88 -1.98 7.04 3.43
C MET A 88 -2.73 5.71 3.54
N VAL A 89 -2.64 4.92 2.51
CA VAL A 89 -3.12 3.55 2.46
C VAL A 89 -1.96 2.62 2.10
N ILE A 90 -1.90 1.49 2.77
CA ILE A 90 -0.92 0.44 2.54
C ILE A 90 -1.68 -0.83 2.18
N ALA A 91 -1.43 -1.37 1.00
CA ALA A 91 -2.00 -2.65 0.55
C ALA A 91 -0.90 -3.71 0.55
N TYR A 92 -1.09 -4.77 1.32
CA TYR A 92 -0.07 -5.83 1.46
C TYR A 92 -0.23 -6.89 0.40
N ARG A 93 0.90 -7.29 -0.20
CA ARG A 93 0.85 -8.26 -1.29
C ARG A 93 0.51 -9.67 -0.82
N PHE A 94 1.04 -10.09 0.31
CA PHE A 94 0.89 -11.46 0.82
C PHE A 94 0.14 -11.55 2.15
N LEU A 95 -0.52 -10.48 2.54
CA LEU A 95 -1.43 -10.45 3.69
C LEU A 95 -2.79 -9.95 3.23
N ASN A 96 -3.85 -10.51 3.80
CA ASN A 96 -5.23 -10.10 3.53
C ASN A 96 -5.59 -8.75 4.17
N MET A 97 -4.67 -7.79 4.13
CA MET A 97 -4.78 -6.55 4.90
C MET A 97 -4.54 -5.32 4.05
N ILE A 98 -5.37 -4.31 4.30
CA ILE A 98 -5.15 -2.92 3.91
C ILE A 98 -5.09 -2.10 5.20
N SER A 99 -4.05 -1.29 5.38
CA SER A 99 -3.95 -0.34 6.50
C SER A 99 -4.23 1.08 6.00
N ILE A 100 -5.20 1.73 6.61
CA ILE A 100 -5.52 3.15 6.42
C ILE A 100 -4.92 3.92 7.56
N VAL A 101 -4.06 4.87 7.27
CA VAL A 101 -3.30 5.64 8.27
C VAL A 101 -3.61 7.12 8.13
N ASN A 102 -3.99 7.75 9.23
CA ASN A 102 -4.00 9.20 9.36
C ASN A 102 -2.60 9.64 9.77
N ILE A 103 -1.86 10.29 8.86
CA ILE A 103 -0.45 10.67 9.06
C ILE A 103 -0.30 11.73 10.16
N GLU A 104 -1.28 12.63 10.30
CA GLU A 104 -1.22 13.70 11.30
C GLU A 104 -1.51 13.21 12.72
N LYS A 105 -2.45 12.26 12.86
CA LYS A 105 -2.90 11.75 14.15
C LYS A 105 -2.25 10.43 14.55
N GLU A 106 -1.53 9.79 13.61
CA GLU A 106 -0.94 8.46 13.79
C GLU A 106 -1.99 7.37 14.10
N GLU A 107 -3.24 7.60 13.67
CA GLU A 107 -4.34 6.65 13.82
C GLU A 107 -4.31 5.64 12.69
N ILE A 108 -4.46 4.35 13.02
CA ILE A 108 -4.40 3.25 12.07
C ILE A 108 -5.71 2.46 12.13
N ASN A 109 -6.27 2.19 10.96
CA ASN A 109 -7.40 1.31 10.77
C ASN A 109 -7.00 0.17 9.82
N ASN A 110 -6.99 -1.07 10.31
CA ASN A 110 -6.65 -2.25 9.53
C ASN A 110 -7.92 -2.94 9.04
N LEU A 111 -8.04 -3.13 7.75
CA LEU A 111 -9.11 -3.84 7.07
C LEU A 111 -8.62 -5.22 6.65
N PHE A 112 -9.39 -6.26 6.95
CA PHE A 112 -9.09 -7.63 6.52
C PHE A 112 -10.09 -8.03 5.44
N THR A 113 -9.58 -8.49 4.30
CA THR A 113 -10.40 -8.76 3.11
C THR A 113 -10.95 -10.18 3.05
N ASP A 114 -10.33 -11.11 3.76
CA ASP A 114 -10.79 -12.48 3.89
C ASP A 114 -10.98 -12.81 5.39
N GLY A 115 -12.19 -12.61 5.90
CA GLY A 115 -12.47 -12.85 7.31
C GLY A 115 -12.15 -11.67 8.24
N ASN A 116 -12.16 -11.92 9.54
CA ASN A 116 -12.03 -10.88 10.56
C ASN A 116 -10.64 -10.86 11.23
N LYS A 117 -9.67 -11.57 10.68
CA LYS A 117 -8.31 -11.66 11.24
C LYS A 117 -7.25 -11.61 10.14
N LEU A 118 -6.06 -11.20 10.53
CA LEU A 118 -4.88 -11.26 9.69
C LEU A 118 -4.53 -12.73 9.39
N ASN A 119 -4.37 -13.04 8.10
CA ASN A 119 -3.95 -14.36 7.63
C ASN A 119 -2.46 -14.31 7.28
N TRP A 120 -1.62 -14.62 8.25
CA TRP A 120 -0.15 -14.55 8.12
C TRP A 120 0.50 -15.95 8.15
N GLU A 121 -0.22 -16.96 8.60
CA GLU A 121 0.29 -18.31 8.80
C GLU A 121 0.85 -18.89 7.49
N GLN A 122 0.17 -18.64 6.36
CA GLN A 122 0.61 -19.10 5.03
C GLN A 122 1.97 -18.51 4.60
N VAL A 123 2.34 -17.33 5.11
CA VAL A 123 3.67 -16.74 4.83
C VAL A 123 4.76 -17.54 5.56
N ILE A 124 4.50 -17.95 6.79
CA ILE A 124 5.42 -18.80 7.58
C ILE A 124 5.53 -20.20 6.96
N GLU A 125 4.44 -20.74 6.46
CA GLU A 125 4.39 -22.04 5.80
C GLU A 125 5.08 -22.07 4.42
N GLY A 126 5.50 -20.88 3.92
CA GLY A 126 6.17 -20.76 2.63
C GLY A 126 5.24 -20.89 1.42
N THR A 127 3.94 -20.75 1.62
CA THR A 127 2.90 -20.84 0.58
C THR A 127 2.04 -19.55 0.53
N PRO A 128 2.64 -18.36 0.43
CA PRO A 128 1.90 -17.12 0.54
C PRO A 128 0.98 -16.91 -0.68
N LYS A 129 -0.31 -16.71 -0.41
CA LYS A 129 -1.29 -16.29 -1.41
C LYS A 129 -1.13 -14.79 -1.66
N PRO A 130 -1.07 -14.35 -2.93
CA PRO A 130 -1.08 -12.92 -3.22
C PRO A 130 -2.50 -12.35 -3.05
N TYR A 131 -2.59 -11.16 -2.41
CA TYR A 131 -3.85 -10.44 -2.22
C TYR A 131 -3.92 -9.17 -3.06
N TYR A 132 -2.90 -8.30 -2.96
CA TYR A 132 -2.90 -7.02 -3.67
C TYR A 132 -1.63 -6.81 -4.48
N THR A 133 -1.77 -6.16 -5.64
CA THR A 133 -0.63 -5.76 -6.48
C THR A 133 -0.32 -4.28 -6.36
N LYS A 134 -1.37 -3.45 -6.30
CA LYS A 134 -1.25 -2.00 -6.39
C LYS A 134 -2.39 -1.32 -5.64
N VAL A 135 -2.12 -0.12 -5.14
CA VAL A 135 -3.15 0.76 -4.59
C VAL A 135 -3.02 2.16 -5.18
N HIS A 136 -4.13 2.79 -5.42
CA HIS A 136 -4.27 4.20 -5.80
C HIS A 136 -5.27 4.86 -4.87
N CYS A 137 -5.15 6.15 -4.61
CA CYS A 137 -6.15 6.87 -3.83
C CYS A 137 -6.24 8.34 -4.25
N ASN A 138 -7.37 8.94 -3.91
CA ASN A 138 -7.59 10.38 -3.92
C ASN A 138 -8.06 10.84 -2.53
N ASN A 139 -8.65 12.02 -2.41
CA ASN A 139 -9.17 12.50 -1.12
C ASN A 139 -10.48 11.83 -0.68
N ALA A 140 -11.19 11.17 -1.59
CA ALA A 140 -12.48 10.52 -1.32
C ALA A 140 -12.36 9.00 -1.20
N TYR A 141 -11.60 8.36 -2.09
CA TYR A 141 -11.62 6.92 -2.29
C TYR A 141 -10.24 6.28 -2.30
N ILE A 142 -10.23 5.00 -1.96
CA ILE A 142 -9.11 4.08 -2.05
C ILE A 142 -9.47 3.02 -3.11
N TRP A 143 -8.58 2.80 -4.07
CA TRP A 143 -8.71 1.85 -5.17
C TRP A 143 -7.61 0.80 -5.01
N ALA A 144 -7.96 -0.42 -4.65
CA ALA A 144 -7.01 -1.49 -4.41
C ALA A 144 -7.16 -2.60 -5.46
N MET A 145 -6.06 -2.89 -6.17
CA MET A 145 -6.03 -3.95 -7.17
C MET A 145 -5.76 -5.29 -6.49
N ALA A 146 -6.80 -6.07 -6.31
CA ALA A 146 -6.74 -7.40 -5.75
C ALA A 146 -6.44 -8.46 -6.83
N ILE A 147 -5.84 -9.57 -6.40
CA ILE A 147 -5.59 -10.75 -7.24
C ILE A 147 -6.66 -11.79 -6.95
N GLU A 148 -7.27 -12.32 -8.00
CA GLU A 148 -8.21 -13.44 -7.95
C GLU A 148 -7.64 -14.66 -8.66
N GLY A 149 -7.96 -15.85 -8.13
CA GLY A 149 -7.48 -17.13 -8.62
C GLY A 149 -6.53 -17.81 -7.64
N GLU A 150 -6.35 -19.10 -7.82
CA GLU A 150 -5.45 -19.92 -7.00
C GLU A 150 -4.16 -20.26 -7.75
N ASP A 151 -4.25 -20.38 -9.06
CA ASP A 151 -3.13 -20.70 -9.95
C ASP A 151 -2.64 -19.43 -10.67
N PRO A 152 -1.32 -19.16 -10.69
CA PRO A 152 -0.74 -18.01 -11.39
C PRO A 152 -1.14 -17.90 -12.87
N SER A 153 -1.39 -19.02 -13.54
CA SER A 153 -1.82 -19.04 -14.95
C SER A 153 -3.26 -18.56 -15.17
N THR A 154 -4.06 -18.54 -14.09
CA THR A 154 -5.48 -18.14 -14.10
C THR A 154 -5.73 -16.83 -13.36
N PHE A 155 -4.69 -16.18 -12.86
CA PHE A 155 -4.84 -14.92 -12.12
C PHE A 155 -5.56 -13.87 -12.96
N ARG A 156 -6.53 -13.24 -12.33
CA ARG A 156 -7.25 -12.06 -12.82
C ARG A 156 -7.18 -10.97 -11.78
N SER A 157 -7.52 -9.78 -12.16
CA SER A 157 -7.57 -8.67 -11.22
C SER A 157 -9.00 -8.29 -10.91
N ARG A 158 -9.18 -7.86 -9.67
CA ARG A 158 -10.38 -7.23 -9.15
C ARG A 158 -9.99 -5.88 -8.56
N LEU A 159 -10.69 -4.84 -8.93
CA LEU A 159 -10.54 -3.53 -8.33
C LEU A 159 -11.53 -3.41 -7.19
N ASP A 160 -11.05 -3.35 -5.96
CA ASP A 160 -11.83 -3.11 -4.76
C ASP A 160 -11.79 -1.63 -4.40
N ILE A 161 -12.93 -1.04 -4.04
CA ILE A 161 -13.04 0.38 -3.72
C ILE A 161 -13.56 0.56 -2.30
N PHE A 162 -12.86 1.42 -1.55
CA PHE A 162 -13.17 1.74 -0.17
C PHE A 162 -13.24 3.25 0.02
N ASP A 163 -13.99 3.70 1.02
CA ASP A 163 -13.85 5.04 1.56
C ASP A 163 -12.71 5.10 2.60
N TRP A 164 -12.35 6.30 3.03
CA TRP A 164 -11.31 6.51 4.03
C TRP A 164 -11.72 6.12 5.47
N LYS A 165 -12.95 5.71 5.70
CA LYS A 165 -13.39 5.10 6.96
C LYS A 165 -13.20 3.58 6.94
N GLY A 166 -12.87 3.02 5.78
CA GLY A 166 -12.69 1.60 5.57
C GLY A 166 -13.96 0.86 5.16
N ASN A 167 -15.02 1.58 4.82
CA ASN A 167 -16.21 0.95 4.27
C ASN A 167 -15.93 0.48 2.84
N TYR A 168 -16.25 -0.77 2.57
CA TYR A 168 -16.22 -1.33 1.23
C TYR A 168 -17.41 -0.76 0.43
N LEU A 169 -17.14 -0.19 -0.73
CA LEU A 169 -18.15 0.48 -1.54
C LEU A 169 -18.61 -0.40 -2.71
N CYS A 170 -17.69 -0.81 -3.54
CA CYS A 170 -17.99 -1.66 -4.70
C CYS A 170 -16.73 -2.34 -5.24
N LYS A 171 -16.91 -3.20 -6.26
CA LYS A 171 -15.81 -3.86 -6.97
C LYS A 171 -16.04 -3.93 -8.47
N ALA A 172 -14.96 -4.02 -9.21
CA ALA A 172 -14.99 -4.35 -10.65
C ALA A 172 -14.05 -5.53 -10.93
N HIS A 173 -14.54 -6.54 -11.64
CA HIS A 173 -13.71 -7.65 -12.12
C HIS A 173 -13.10 -7.27 -13.46
N LEU A 174 -11.82 -7.53 -13.64
CA LEU A 174 -11.10 -7.28 -14.87
C LEU A 174 -10.89 -8.60 -15.61
N ASP A 175 -10.88 -8.53 -16.92
CA ASP A 175 -10.69 -9.68 -17.79
C ASP A 175 -9.25 -10.23 -17.80
N LYS A 176 -8.28 -9.39 -17.34
CA LYS A 176 -6.86 -9.72 -17.31
C LYS A 176 -6.26 -9.46 -15.92
N TRP A 177 -5.11 -10.07 -15.70
CA TRP A 177 -4.26 -9.69 -14.57
C TRP A 177 -3.55 -8.36 -14.85
N VAL A 178 -3.69 -7.43 -13.91
CA VAL A 178 -3.12 -6.09 -13.94
C VAL A 178 -2.01 -5.97 -12.92
N SER A 179 -0.83 -5.58 -13.37
CA SER A 179 0.35 -5.37 -12.53
C SER A 179 0.43 -3.96 -11.93
N SER A 180 -0.07 -2.96 -12.66
CA SER A 180 -0.10 -1.57 -12.22
C SER A 180 -1.25 -0.82 -12.87
N PHE A 181 -1.77 0.21 -12.19
CA PHE A 181 -2.85 1.04 -12.74
C PHE A 181 -2.79 2.47 -12.21
N SER A 182 -3.53 3.35 -12.89
CA SER A 182 -3.79 4.73 -12.47
C SER A 182 -5.22 5.10 -12.85
N ILE A 183 -5.86 5.91 -12.02
CA ILE A 183 -7.23 6.39 -12.22
C ILE A 183 -7.20 7.85 -12.67
N ASP A 184 -7.85 8.12 -13.78
CA ASP A 184 -8.18 9.46 -14.27
C ASP A 184 -9.70 9.65 -14.13
N GLU A 185 -10.12 10.17 -12.98
CA GLU A 185 -11.54 10.38 -12.67
C GLU A 185 -12.17 11.42 -13.59
N ARG A 186 -11.40 12.44 -13.99
CA ARG A 186 -11.87 13.50 -14.87
C ARG A 186 -12.30 12.96 -16.24
N ASN A 187 -11.51 12.04 -16.76
CA ASN A 187 -11.80 11.37 -18.03
C ASN A 187 -12.53 10.03 -17.88
N GLN A 188 -12.92 9.68 -16.63
CA GLN A 188 -13.62 8.44 -16.28
C GLN A 188 -12.90 7.20 -16.83
N THR A 189 -11.57 7.20 -16.71
CA THR A 189 -10.70 6.20 -17.33
C THR A 189 -9.73 5.63 -16.31
N MET A 190 -9.59 4.32 -16.31
CA MET A 190 -8.47 3.63 -15.68
C MET A 190 -7.48 3.22 -16.78
N TYR A 191 -6.23 3.57 -16.61
CA TYR A 191 -5.10 3.05 -17.38
C TYR A 191 -4.44 1.93 -16.58
N ALA A 192 -4.15 0.82 -17.21
CA ALA A 192 -3.60 -0.35 -16.56
C ALA A 192 -2.50 -1.00 -17.40
N VAL A 193 -1.46 -1.51 -16.73
CA VAL A 193 -0.45 -2.37 -17.34
C VAL A 193 -0.83 -3.81 -17.00
N THR A 194 -1.07 -4.60 -18.01
CA THR A 194 -1.41 -6.03 -17.86
C THR A 194 -0.16 -6.89 -17.72
N ALA A 195 -0.30 -8.14 -17.32
CA ALA A 195 0.82 -9.04 -17.09
C ALA A 195 1.65 -9.35 -18.35
N ASP A 196 1.08 -9.15 -19.53
CA ASP A 196 1.75 -9.25 -20.84
C ASP A 196 2.37 -7.91 -21.30
N ASP A 197 2.61 -6.98 -20.35
CA ASP A 197 3.19 -5.64 -20.55
C ASP A 197 2.42 -4.76 -21.54
N MET A 198 1.13 -5.05 -21.74
CA MET A 198 0.26 -4.25 -22.59
C MET A 198 -0.42 -3.13 -21.78
N LEU A 199 -0.53 -1.94 -22.39
CA LEU A 199 -1.30 -0.85 -21.83
C LEU A 199 -2.79 -1.06 -22.14
N GLY A 200 -3.59 -1.28 -21.10
CA GLY A 200 -5.04 -1.33 -21.14
C GLY A 200 -5.67 0.03 -20.83
N ARG A 201 -6.84 0.29 -21.42
CA ARG A 201 -7.68 1.44 -21.10
C ARG A 201 -9.08 0.95 -20.81
N TYR A 202 -9.59 1.24 -19.62
CA TYR A 202 -10.91 0.82 -19.15
C TYR A 202 -11.78 2.07 -18.90
N ASN A 203 -13.01 2.05 -19.44
CA ASN A 203 -14.02 3.05 -19.06
C ASN A 203 -14.57 2.69 -17.69
N ILE A 204 -14.46 3.60 -16.72
CA ILE A 204 -14.90 3.39 -15.34
C ILE A 204 -16.12 4.25 -14.96
N LYS A 205 -16.81 4.82 -15.95
CA LYS A 205 -17.96 5.70 -15.69
C LYS A 205 -19.02 5.03 -14.83
N GLU A 206 -19.48 3.84 -15.22
CA GLU A 206 -20.51 3.10 -14.46
C GLU A 206 -20.07 2.76 -13.04
N LEU A 207 -18.77 2.56 -12.83
CA LEU A 207 -18.18 2.31 -11.51
C LEU A 207 -18.20 3.59 -10.67
N LEU A 208 -17.82 4.73 -11.25
CA LEU A 208 -17.87 6.03 -10.59
C LEU A 208 -19.30 6.45 -10.24
N ASP A 209 -20.27 6.16 -11.10
CA ASP A 209 -21.68 6.47 -10.87
C ASP A 209 -22.30 5.68 -9.70
N GLN A 210 -21.64 4.61 -9.22
CA GLN A 210 -22.04 3.80 -8.05
C GLN A 210 -21.44 4.35 -6.73
N LEU A 211 -20.47 5.24 -6.81
CA LEU A 211 -19.82 5.79 -5.62
C LEU A 211 -20.67 6.92 -5.03
N PRO A 212 -20.73 7.03 -3.67
CA PRO A 212 -21.52 8.06 -2.99
C PRO A 212 -20.93 9.47 -3.14
#